data_3c38ac94ebfc54e5114055bbb89d86fa
#
_entry.id   3c38ac94ebfc54e5114055bbb89d86fa
#
_cell.length_a   1.000
_cell.length_b   1.000
_cell.length_c   1.000
_cell.angle_alpha   90.00
_cell.angle_beta   90.00
_cell.angle_gamma   90.00
#
_symmetry.space_group_name_H-M   'P 1'
#
loop_
_entity.id
_entity.type
_entity.pdbx_description
1 polymer ?
#
loop_
_entity_poly.entity_id
_entity_poly.type
_entity_poly.pdbx_seq_one_letter_code
_entity_poly.pdbx_strand_id
1 'polypeptide(L)'
;VMACCGDVPTLETLAAVSIMREHLPELKIRVVNVVDLMKLQPPSEHPHGLSDEDFDALFTTDKPVIFAFHGYPWLIHRLTYRRTNHDNIHVRGYKEEGTITTPFDMTVLNDLDRFHLVMDTIDRLPQTEDKGVTLQQQLKDKLIEHRRYIDKNGQDLPEIRNWTWSHPNEYTRADRHREDAGRRRQGPAGDG
;
A
#
# COMPACT_ATOMS: atom_id res chain seq x y z
N VAL A 1 -6.55 3.15 -5.92
CA VAL A 1 -5.12 2.84 -6.04
C VAL A 1 -4.47 3.01 -4.67
N MET A 2 -3.59 2.07 -4.30
CA MET A 2 -2.74 2.15 -3.11
C MET A 2 -1.32 2.43 -3.57
N ALA A 3 -0.80 3.61 -3.32
CA ALA A 3 0.55 4.00 -3.71
C ALA A 3 1.45 4.11 -2.48
N CYS A 4 2.73 3.86 -2.64
CA CYS A 4 3.70 3.94 -1.56
C CYS A 4 5.08 4.37 -2.06
N CYS A 5 5.85 4.99 -1.16
CA CYS A 5 7.25 5.30 -1.38
C CYS A 5 8.00 5.29 -0.05
N GLY A 6 9.03 4.46 0.03
CA GLY A 6 9.81 4.16 1.24
C GLY A 6 9.53 2.77 1.78
N ASP A 7 10.43 2.24 2.60
CA ASP A 7 10.38 0.87 3.13
C ASP A 7 9.18 0.64 4.08
N VAL A 8 9.05 1.45 5.12
CA VAL A 8 7.94 1.37 6.08
C VAL A 8 6.59 1.62 5.40
N PRO A 9 6.38 2.71 4.61
CA PRO A 9 5.13 2.90 3.88
C PRO A 9 4.79 1.76 2.92
N THR A 10 5.79 1.13 2.29
CA THR A 10 5.56 -0.03 1.42
C THR A 10 5.06 -1.23 2.23
N LEU A 11 5.68 -1.52 3.38
CA LEU A 11 5.26 -2.59 4.27
C LEU A 11 3.81 -2.37 4.74
N GLU A 12 3.50 -1.17 5.23
CA GLU A 12 2.17 -0.85 5.75
C GLU A 12 1.10 -0.85 4.64
N THR A 13 1.44 -0.37 3.44
CA THR A 13 0.54 -0.45 2.27
C THR A 13 0.23 -1.90 1.90
N LEU A 14 1.23 -2.78 1.87
CA LEU A 14 1.01 -4.19 1.56
C LEU A 14 0.18 -4.88 2.64
N ALA A 15 0.41 -4.57 3.92
CA ALA A 15 -0.39 -5.08 5.02
C ALA A 15 -1.84 -4.58 4.95
N ALA A 16 -2.06 -3.31 4.62
CA ALA A 16 -3.39 -2.75 4.39
C ALA A 16 -4.12 -3.47 3.23
N VAL A 17 -3.43 -3.72 2.14
CA VAL A 17 -3.98 -4.48 0.99
C VAL A 17 -4.34 -5.91 1.39
N SER A 18 -3.53 -6.56 2.22
CA SER A 18 -3.84 -7.89 2.74
C SER A 18 -5.14 -7.90 3.55
N ILE A 19 -5.31 -6.94 4.47
CA ILE A 19 -6.55 -6.77 5.25
C ILE A 19 -7.76 -6.54 4.33
N MET A 20 -7.63 -5.64 3.36
CA MET A 20 -8.73 -5.37 2.43
C MET A 20 -9.09 -6.57 1.56
N ARG A 21 -8.13 -7.37 1.12
CA ARG A 21 -8.40 -8.60 0.35
C ARG A 21 -9.13 -9.66 1.18
N GLU A 22 -8.86 -9.73 2.47
CA GLU A 22 -9.53 -10.65 3.38
C GLU A 22 -10.98 -10.24 3.67
N HIS A 23 -11.20 -8.95 3.95
CA HIS A 23 -12.51 -8.45 4.40
C HIS A 23 -13.41 -7.90 3.28
N LEU A 24 -12.81 -7.42 2.20
CA LEU A 24 -13.47 -6.78 1.05
C LEU A 24 -12.97 -7.39 -0.27
N PRO A 25 -13.15 -8.71 -0.49
CA PRO A 25 -12.56 -9.44 -1.62
C PRO A 25 -13.05 -8.96 -2.99
N GLU A 26 -14.17 -8.25 -3.04
CA GLU A 26 -14.73 -7.65 -4.24
C GLU A 26 -13.94 -6.42 -4.74
N LEU A 27 -13.12 -5.80 -3.88
CA LEU A 27 -12.34 -4.63 -4.27
C LEU A 27 -11.19 -5.00 -5.20
N LYS A 28 -11.14 -4.30 -6.33
CA LYS A 28 -9.99 -4.35 -7.24
C LYS A 28 -8.97 -3.32 -6.80
N ILE A 29 -7.86 -3.79 -6.23
CA ILE A 29 -6.82 -2.93 -5.70
C ILE A 29 -5.58 -3.00 -6.58
N ARG A 30 -5.09 -1.82 -7.02
CA ARG A 30 -3.80 -1.67 -7.67
C ARG A 30 -2.81 -1.11 -6.66
N VAL A 31 -1.64 -1.75 -6.54
CA VAL A 31 -0.53 -1.25 -5.74
C VAL A 31 0.53 -0.65 -6.66
N VAL A 32 0.98 0.56 -6.36
CA VAL A 32 2.04 1.27 -7.09
C VAL A 32 3.15 1.63 -6.12
N ASN A 33 4.30 0.96 -6.21
CA ASN A 33 5.48 1.33 -5.44
C ASN A 33 6.32 2.34 -6.26
N VAL A 34 6.41 3.57 -5.77
CA VAL A 34 7.14 4.67 -6.42
C VAL A 34 8.58 4.67 -5.92
N VAL A 35 9.48 4.11 -6.70
CA VAL A 35 10.92 4.06 -6.38
C VAL A 35 11.71 5.27 -6.88
N ASP A 36 11.15 6.04 -7.80
CA ASP A 36 11.70 7.29 -8.32
C ASP A 36 10.61 8.37 -8.26
N LEU A 37 10.72 9.26 -7.27
CA LEU A 37 9.77 10.34 -7.05
C LEU A 37 9.65 11.30 -8.23
N MET A 38 10.73 11.48 -9.02
CA MET A 38 10.71 12.40 -10.14
C MET A 38 9.80 11.95 -11.27
N LYS A 39 9.46 10.65 -11.33
CA LYS A 39 8.44 10.12 -12.24
C LYS A 39 7.03 10.64 -11.98
N LEU A 40 6.77 11.14 -10.78
CA LEU A 40 5.48 11.77 -10.45
C LEU A 40 5.27 13.11 -11.17
N GLN A 41 6.35 13.81 -11.52
CA GLN A 41 6.28 15.06 -12.30
C GLN A 41 6.04 14.77 -13.78
N PRO A 42 5.46 15.73 -14.53
CA PRO A 42 5.39 15.64 -15.99
C PRO A 42 6.78 15.87 -16.62
N PRO A 43 6.99 15.45 -17.88
CA PRO A 43 8.27 15.63 -18.59
C PRO A 43 8.70 17.09 -18.72
N SER A 44 7.76 18.03 -18.69
CA SER A 44 8.02 19.47 -18.70
C SER A 44 8.72 19.97 -17.42
N GLU A 45 8.59 19.25 -16.31
CA GLU A 45 9.19 19.63 -15.02
C GLU A 45 10.47 18.84 -14.73
N HIS A 46 10.56 17.59 -15.20
CA HIS A 46 11.72 16.74 -14.96
C HIS A 46 11.93 15.73 -16.09
N PRO A 47 13.16 15.48 -16.56
CA PRO A 47 13.45 14.55 -17.65
C PRO A 47 13.04 13.10 -17.37
N HIS A 48 12.96 12.68 -16.10
CA HIS A 48 12.43 11.35 -15.71
C HIS A 48 10.90 11.32 -15.53
N GLY A 49 10.24 12.46 -15.66
CA GLY A 49 8.79 12.56 -15.49
C GLY A 49 8.04 11.66 -16.45
N LEU A 50 6.97 11.01 -15.95
CA LEU A 50 6.06 10.24 -16.79
C LEU A 50 5.23 11.18 -17.67
N SER A 51 4.90 10.73 -18.88
CA SER A 51 3.84 11.37 -19.68
C SER A 51 2.52 11.35 -18.90
N ASP A 52 1.57 12.20 -19.26
CA ASP A 52 0.25 12.18 -18.60
C ASP A 52 -0.45 10.84 -18.87
N GLU A 53 -0.30 10.28 -20.08
CA GLU A 53 -0.86 8.97 -20.44
C GLU A 53 -0.29 7.85 -19.54
N ASP A 54 1.03 7.79 -19.35
CA ASP A 54 1.67 6.77 -18.51
C ASP A 54 1.31 6.95 -17.03
N PHE A 55 1.23 8.21 -16.58
CA PHE A 55 0.80 8.50 -15.20
C PHE A 55 -0.65 8.07 -14.97
N ASP A 56 -1.55 8.43 -15.86
CA ASP A 56 -2.97 8.09 -15.77
C ASP A 56 -3.21 6.56 -15.91
N ALA A 57 -2.39 5.87 -16.69
CA ALA A 57 -2.42 4.41 -16.77
C ALA A 57 -2.08 3.74 -15.43
N LEU A 58 -1.23 4.34 -14.60
CA LEU A 58 -0.85 3.83 -13.27
C LEU A 58 -1.81 4.30 -12.18
N PHE A 59 -2.09 5.61 -12.11
CA PHE A 59 -2.80 6.25 -11.00
C PHE A 59 -4.30 6.47 -11.27
N THR A 60 -4.76 6.22 -12.50
CA THR A 60 -6.12 6.48 -12.98
C THR A 60 -6.43 7.99 -13.08
N THR A 61 -7.54 8.31 -13.73
CA THR A 61 -7.99 9.70 -13.91
C THR A 61 -9.10 10.12 -12.95
N ASP A 62 -9.72 9.15 -12.25
CA ASP A 62 -10.96 9.38 -11.51
C ASP A 62 -11.08 8.59 -10.20
N LYS A 63 -10.17 7.66 -9.92
CA LYS A 63 -10.26 6.84 -8.71
C LYS A 63 -9.43 7.42 -7.56
N PRO A 64 -9.87 7.23 -6.31
CA PRO A 64 -9.07 7.60 -5.16
C PRO A 64 -7.71 6.91 -5.15
N VAL A 65 -6.69 7.67 -4.79
CA VAL A 65 -5.32 7.20 -4.59
C VAL A 65 -4.94 7.47 -3.14
N ILE A 66 -4.72 6.43 -2.35
CA ILE A 66 -4.14 6.55 -1.02
C ILE A 66 -2.64 6.38 -1.17
N PHE A 67 -1.89 7.42 -0.85
CA PHE A 67 -0.44 7.45 -1.04
C PHE A 67 0.29 7.48 0.31
N ALA A 68 0.96 6.42 0.67
CA ALA A 68 1.79 6.31 1.87
C ALA A 68 3.23 6.71 1.55
N PHE A 69 3.76 7.73 2.23
CA PHE A 69 5.06 8.32 1.93
C PHE A 69 5.97 8.43 3.16
N HIS A 70 7.24 8.05 3.02
CA HIS A 70 8.25 8.19 4.07
C HIS A 70 8.83 9.62 4.10
N GLY A 71 7.98 10.58 4.28
CA GLY A 71 8.32 12.00 4.36
C GLY A 71 7.09 12.87 4.49
N TYR A 72 7.24 14.18 4.27
CA TYR A 72 6.13 15.12 4.42
C TYR A 72 5.15 15.04 3.25
N PRO A 73 3.83 14.95 3.50
CA PRO A 73 2.82 14.84 2.45
C PRO A 73 2.88 15.92 1.38
N TRP A 74 3.25 17.15 1.74
CA TRP A 74 3.31 18.27 0.81
C TRP A 74 4.24 18.02 -0.39
N LEU A 75 5.29 17.20 -0.22
CA LEU A 75 6.20 16.90 -1.31
C LEU A 75 5.49 16.12 -2.44
N ILE A 76 4.70 15.12 -2.08
CA ILE A 76 3.93 14.34 -3.08
C ILE A 76 2.90 15.25 -3.77
N HIS A 77 2.21 16.10 -3.01
CA HIS A 77 1.28 17.07 -3.59
C HIS A 77 2.00 18.02 -4.56
N ARG A 78 3.20 18.50 -4.21
CA ARG A 78 4.01 19.36 -5.09
C ARG A 78 4.44 18.63 -6.37
N LEU A 79 4.76 17.35 -6.30
CA LEU A 79 5.17 16.56 -7.45
C LEU A 79 4.01 16.19 -8.38
N THR A 80 2.77 16.16 -7.86
CA THR A 80 1.58 15.69 -8.59
C THR A 80 0.57 16.80 -8.90
N TYR A 81 0.78 18.04 -8.49
CA TYR A 81 -0.21 19.12 -8.57
C TYR A 81 -0.71 19.42 -10.00
N ARG A 82 0.04 19.03 -11.03
CA ARG A 82 -0.33 19.19 -12.45
C ARG A 82 -1.05 17.98 -13.04
N ARG A 83 -1.17 16.89 -12.27
CA ARG A 83 -1.79 15.66 -12.76
C ARG A 83 -3.31 15.76 -12.76
N THR A 84 -3.95 15.15 -13.75
CA THR A 84 -5.41 15.17 -13.95
C THR A 84 -6.15 14.72 -12.69
N ASN A 85 -5.67 13.68 -12.01
CA ASN A 85 -6.32 13.08 -10.82
C ASN A 85 -5.79 13.65 -9.50
N HIS A 86 -5.16 14.83 -9.50
CA HIS A 86 -4.50 15.38 -8.30
C HIS A 86 -5.44 15.49 -7.09
N ASP A 87 -6.68 15.93 -7.29
CA ASP A 87 -7.65 16.13 -6.21
C ASP A 87 -8.06 14.83 -5.50
N ASN A 88 -7.85 13.69 -6.14
CA ASN A 88 -8.12 12.36 -5.58
C ASN A 88 -6.86 11.70 -4.99
N ILE A 89 -5.71 12.39 -4.95
CA ILE A 89 -4.48 11.88 -4.34
C ILE A 89 -4.46 12.30 -2.87
N HIS A 90 -4.68 11.33 -1.99
CA HIS A 90 -4.71 11.50 -0.55
C HIS A 90 -3.41 10.96 0.04
N VAL A 91 -2.56 11.85 0.54
CA VAL A 91 -1.21 11.49 1.00
C VAL A 91 -1.19 11.34 2.51
N ARG A 92 -0.66 10.23 2.97
CA ARG A 92 -0.27 9.99 4.36
C ARG A 92 1.26 9.97 4.46
N GLY A 93 1.79 10.70 5.41
CA GLY A 93 3.22 10.83 5.63
C GLY A 93 3.50 11.34 7.02
N TYR A 94 4.75 11.56 7.35
CA TYR A 94 5.14 12.02 8.66
C TYR A 94 4.71 13.46 8.91
N LYS A 95 4.13 13.71 10.09
CA LYS A 95 3.68 15.02 10.59
C LYS A 95 4.58 15.53 11.73
N GLU A 96 5.68 14.81 11.99
CA GLU A 96 6.55 15.01 13.17
C GLU A 96 5.78 14.87 14.50
N GLU A 97 4.75 14.04 14.49
CA GLU A 97 4.04 13.68 15.70
C GLU A 97 4.67 12.49 16.39
N GLY A 98 4.67 12.55 17.71
CA GLY A 98 5.16 11.50 18.56
C GLY A 98 6.50 11.81 19.23
N THR A 99 6.85 10.93 20.15
CA THR A 99 8.09 10.92 20.89
C THR A 99 8.78 9.58 20.69
N ILE A 100 9.70 9.20 21.57
CA ILE A 100 10.27 7.85 21.55
C ILE A 100 9.16 6.84 21.83
N THR A 101 8.89 5.97 20.86
CA THR A 101 7.89 4.90 20.93
C THR A 101 8.33 3.71 20.08
N THR A 102 7.46 2.70 19.92
CA THR A 102 7.75 1.53 19.07
C THR A 102 7.64 1.89 17.58
N PRO A 103 8.30 1.14 16.69
CA PRO A 103 8.30 1.46 15.26
C PRO A 103 6.89 1.54 14.65
N PHE A 104 5.99 0.62 14.99
CA PHE A 104 4.64 0.66 14.48
C PHE A 104 3.80 1.78 15.11
N ASP A 105 3.96 2.04 16.41
CA ASP A 105 3.27 3.15 17.08
C ASP A 105 3.65 4.51 16.46
N MET A 106 4.89 4.66 16.00
CA MET A 106 5.30 5.86 15.26
C MET A 106 4.49 6.04 13.97
N THR A 107 4.18 4.96 13.27
CA THR A 107 3.31 5.04 12.07
C THR A 107 1.87 5.34 12.45
N VAL A 108 1.38 4.80 13.59
CA VAL A 108 0.03 5.08 14.11
C VAL A 108 -0.14 6.56 14.45
N LEU A 109 0.83 7.17 15.14
CA LEU A 109 0.80 8.59 15.49
C LEU A 109 0.76 9.51 14.26
N ASN A 110 1.24 9.01 13.12
CA ASN A 110 1.26 9.75 11.86
C ASN A 110 0.16 9.32 10.85
N ASP A 111 -0.80 8.49 11.28
CA ASP A 111 -1.87 7.91 10.44
C ASP A 111 -1.33 7.18 9.17
N LEU A 112 -0.13 6.63 9.28
CA LEU A 112 0.59 6.01 8.16
C LEU A 112 0.58 4.47 8.25
N ASP A 113 0.03 3.92 9.32
CA ASP A 113 -0.06 2.49 9.57
C ASP A 113 -1.16 1.82 8.73
N ARG A 114 -1.09 0.49 8.64
CA ARG A 114 -2.00 -0.36 7.87
C ARG A 114 -3.48 -0.15 8.20
N PHE A 115 -3.81 0.13 9.45
CA PHE A 115 -5.19 0.29 9.88
C PHE A 115 -5.76 1.63 9.43
N HIS A 116 -5.02 2.73 9.58
CA HIS A 116 -5.42 4.03 9.05
C HIS A 116 -5.50 4.04 7.53
N LEU A 117 -4.57 3.37 6.83
CA LEU A 117 -4.62 3.28 5.36
C LEU A 117 -5.87 2.53 4.87
N VAL A 118 -6.32 1.47 5.58
CA VAL A 118 -7.58 0.78 5.27
C VAL A 118 -8.77 1.69 5.55
N MET A 119 -8.83 2.34 6.72
CA MET A 119 -9.93 3.25 7.07
C MET A 119 -10.05 4.39 6.06
N ASP A 120 -8.93 5.00 5.67
CA ASP A 120 -8.89 6.04 4.63
C ASP A 120 -9.45 5.55 3.28
N THR A 121 -9.16 4.30 2.93
CA THR A 121 -9.68 3.69 1.70
C THR A 121 -11.20 3.53 1.79
N ILE A 122 -11.70 3.00 2.91
CA ILE A 122 -13.15 2.79 3.12
C ILE A 122 -13.92 4.11 3.07
N ASP A 123 -13.41 5.17 3.69
CA ASP A 123 -14.05 6.49 3.72
C ASP A 123 -14.27 7.08 2.31
N ARG A 124 -13.50 6.61 1.33
CA ARG A 124 -13.57 7.07 -0.08
C ARG A 124 -14.26 6.09 -1.02
N LEU A 125 -14.78 4.99 -0.48
CA LEU A 125 -15.43 3.93 -1.25
C LEU A 125 -16.85 3.67 -0.72
N PRO A 126 -17.85 4.50 -1.10
CA PRO A 126 -19.23 4.35 -0.62
C PRO A 126 -19.81 2.95 -0.84
N GLN A 127 -19.33 2.23 -1.87
CA GLN A 127 -19.78 0.87 -2.17
C GLN A 127 -19.39 -0.19 -1.11
N THR A 128 -18.56 0.14 -0.12
CA THR A 128 -18.20 -0.79 0.96
C THR A 128 -19.26 -0.89 2.05
N GLU A 129 -20.16 0.13 2.17
CA GLU A 129 -21.34 0.15 3.02
C GLU A 129 -21.12 -0.48 4.42
N ASP A 130 -22.04 -1.36 4.85
CA ASP A 130 -22.02 -1.97 6.19
C ASP A 130 -20.74 -2.77 6.49
N LYS A 131 -20.19 -3.44 5.47
CA LYS A 131 -18.92 -4.18 5.64
C LYS A 131 -17.77 -3.23 5.98
N GLY A 132 -17.72 -2.08 5.30
CA GLY A 132 -16.72 -1.05 5.55
C GLY A 132 -16.82 -0.50 6.98
N VAL A 133 -18.02 -0.17 7.44
CA VAL A 133 -18.28 0.33 8.81
C VAL A 133 -17.84 -0.70 9.86
N THR A 134 -18.21 -1.97 9.66
CA THR A 134 -17.83 -3.05 10.57
C THR A 134 -16.31 -3.21 10.63
N LEU A 135 -15.65 -3.22 9.48
CA LEU A 135 -14.19 -3.33 9.41
C LEU A 135 -13.50 -2.14 10.08
N GLN A 136 -13.95 -0.90 9.84
CA GLN A 136 -13.41 0.28 10.51
C GLN A 136 -13.49 0.17 12.03
N GLN A 137 -14.60 -0.35 12.58
CA GLN A 137 -14.71 -0.54 14.02
C GLN A 137 -13.70 -1.58 14.54
N GLN A 138 -13.55 -2.69 13.85
CA GLN A 138 -12.56 -3.72 14.20
C GLN A 138 -11.13 -3.16 14.19
N LEU A 139 -10.80 -2.31 13.21
CA LEU A 139 -9.47 -1.68 13.12
C LEU A 139 -9.23 -0.67 14.24
N LYS A 140 -10.25 0.10 14.63
CA LYS A 140 -10.17 0.99 15.80
C LYS A 140 -9.93 0.20 17.10
N ASP A 141 -10.62 -0.93 17.24
CA ASP A 141 -10.42 -1.82 18.40
C ASP A 141 -9.00 -2.41 18.42
N LYS A 142 -8.44 -2.74 17.24
CA LYS A 142 -7.04 -3.17 17.11
C LYS A 142 -6.03 -2.08 17.49
N LEU A 143 -6.27 -0.82 17.15
CA LEU A 143 -5.43 0.30 17.58
C LEU A 143 -5.46 0.46 19.11
N ILE A 144 -6.62 0.28 19.76
CA ILE A 144 -6.75 0.31 21.22
C ILE A 144 -6.00 -0.86 21.86
N GLU A 145 -6.14 -2.07 21.30
CA GLU A 145 -5.41 -3.26 21.75
C GLU A 145 -3.90 -3.04 21.66
N HIS A 146 -3.42 -2.53 20.52
CA HIS A 146 -2.02 -2.22 20.29
C HIS A 146 -1.49 -1.22 21.32
N ARG A 147 -2.21 -0.13 21.56
CA ARG A 147 -1.81 0.87 22.56
C ARG A 147 -1.65 0.28 23.95
N ARG A 148 -2.62 -0.52 24.41
CA ARG A 148 -2.54 -1.21 25.71
C ARG A 148 -1.38 -2.19 25.76
N TYR A 149 -1.07 -2.85 24.65
CA TYR A 149 0.05 -3.79 24.59
C TYR A 149 1.39 -3.08 24.72
N ILE A 150 1.57 -1.95 24.02
CA ILE A 150 2.79 -1.13 24.13
C ILE A 150 2.98 -0.63 25.56
N ASP A 151 1.95 -0.06 26.18
CA ASP A 151 2.00 0.49 27.54
C ASP A 151 2.46 -0.58 28.56
N LYS A 152 2.12 -1.85 28.31
CA LYS A 152 2.48 -2.95 29.19
C LYS A 152 3.83 -3.59 28.86
N ASN A 153 4.18 -3.71 27.58
CA ASN A 153 5.27 -4.56 27.10
C ASN A 153 6.43 -3.77 26.48
N GLY A 154 6.23 -2.49 26.15
CA GLY A 154 7.24 -1.67 25.46
C GLY A 154 7.60 -2.15 24.06
N GLN A 155 6.71 -2.90 23.41
CA GLN A 155 6.92 -3.52 22.09
C GLN A 155 5.62 -3.52 21.30
N ASP A 156 5.73 -3.57 19.98
CA ASP A 156 4.59 -3.78 19.09
C ASP A 156 4.00 -5.18 19.25
N LEU A 157 2.70 -5.33 18.95
CA LEU A 157 2.02 -6.62 18.92
C LEU A 157 2.78 -7.64 18.05
N PRO A 158 2.89 -8.92 18.49
CA PRO A 158 3.63 -9.94 17.74
C PRO A 158 3.14 -10.13 16.29
N GLU A 159 1.83 -10.08 16.06
CA GLU A 159 1.24 -10.20 14.73
C GLU A 159 1.59 -9.03 13.81
N ILE A 160 1.86 -7.84 14.36
CA ILE A 160 2.32 -6.67 13.60
C ILE A 160 3.81 -6.81 13.31
N ARG A 161 4.61 -7.07 14.34
CA ARG A 161 6.07 -7.15 14.24
C ARG A 161 6.55 -8.27 13.32
N ASN A 162 5.85 -9.41 13.34
CA ASN A 162 6.21 -10.60 12.56
C ASN A 162 5.43 -10.72 11.24
N TRP A 163 4.64 -9.70 10.89
CA TRP A 163 3.86 -9.74 9.67
C TRP A 163 4.76 -9.78 8.44
N THR A 164 4.46 -10.69 7.53
CA THR A 164 5.14 -10.81 6.24
C THR A 164 4.10 -10.91 5.13
N TRP A 165 4.42 -10.36 3.96
CA TRP A 165 3.57 -10.51 2.80
C TRP A 165 3.47 -11.99 2.41
N SER A 166 2.25 -12.51 2.39
CA SER A 166 1.92 -13.83 1.85
C SER A 166 0.83 -13.68 0.79
N HIS A 167 1.14 -13.98 -0.45
CA HIS A 167 0.15 -14.01 -1.51
C HIS A 167 -0.38 -15.44 -1.64
N PRO A 168 -1.71 -15.69 -1.53
CA PRO A 168 -2.28 -17.05 -1.63
C PRO A 168 -2.01 -17.73 -2.98
N ASN A 169 -1.57 -16.98 -3.99
CA ASN A 169 -1.20 -17.46 -5.32
C ASN A 169 0.28 -17.23 -5.65
N GLU A 170 1.15 -16.99 -4.68
CA GLU A 170 2.56 -17.01 -4.97
C GLU A 170 2.97 -18.45 -5.31
N TYR A 171 3.22 -18.66 -6.60
CA TYR A 171 4.09 -19.74 -7.05
C TYR A 171 5.35 -19.69 -6.20
N THR A 172 5.51 -20.63 -5.31
CA THR A 172 6.74 -20.73 -4.53
C THR A 172 7.91 -20.91 -5.50
N ARG A 173 9.11 -20.54 -5.08
CA ARG A 173 10.31 -20.75 -5.91
C ARG A 173 10.44 -22.22 -6.35
N ALA A 174 9.87 -23.14 -5.56
CA ALA A 174 9.77 -24.56 -5.86
C ALA A 174 8.81 -24.87 -7.01
N ASP A 175 7.69 -24.14 -7.12
CA ASP A 175 6.71 -24.32 -8.19
C ASP A 175 7.26 -23.84 -9.53
N ARG A 176 8.00 -22.72 -9.55
CA ARG A 176 8.73 -22.24 -10.74
C ARG A 176 9.76 -23.27 -11.23
N HIS A 177 10.51 -23.89 -10.33
CA HIS A 177 11.45 -24.94 -10.71
C HIS A 177 10.78 -26.21 -11.25
N ARG A 178 9.56 -26.52 -10.82
CA ARG A 178 8.77 -27.65 -11.35
C ARG A 178 8.25 -27.38 -12.75
N GLU A 179 7.76 -26.18 -13.04
CA GLU A 179 7.30 -25.81 -14.39
C GLU A 179 8.47 -25.77 -15.38
N ASP A 180 9.61 -25.18 -14.99
CA ASP A 180 10.81 -25.16 -15.84
C ASP A 180 11.38 -26.58 -16.11
N ALA A 181 11.31 -27.45 -15.12
CA ALA A 181 11.69 -28.85 -15.29
C ALA A 181 10.70 -29.61 -16.19
N GLY A 182 9.40 -29.29 -16.10
CA GLY A 182 8.35 -29.85 -16.97
C GLY A 182 8.48 -29.39 -18.43
N ARG A 183 8.77 -28.12 -18.67
CA ARG A 183 9.01 -27.57 -20.02
C ARG A 183 10.27 -28.14 -20.69
N ARG A 184 11.32 -28.38 -19.93
CA ARG A 184 12.57 -29.01 -20.47
C ARG A 184 12.39 -30.47 -20.85
N ARG A 185 11.39 -31.18 -20.32
CA ARG A 185 11.09 -32.58 -20.68
C ARG A 185 10.19 -32.73 -21.92
N GLN A 186 9.53 -31.63 -22.34
CA GLN A 186 8.78 -31.55 -23.59
C GLN A 186 9.64 -30.83 -24.64
N GLY A 187 10.77 -31.41 -24.99
CA GLY A 187 11.58 -30.97 -26.12
C GLY A 187 10.80 -31.12 -27.45
N PRO A 188 11.17 -30.35 -28.50
CA PRO A 188 10.40 -30.30 -29.72
C PRO A 188 10.23 -31.73 -30.27
N ALA A 189 8.97 -32.11 -30.56
CA ALA A 189 8.66 -33.31 -31.31
C ALA A 189 9.39 -33.19 -32.65
N GLY A 190 10.32 -34.07 -32.90
CA GLY A 190 11.06 -34.12 -34.14
C GLY A 190 10.10 -34.40 -35.29
N ASP A 191 10.05 -33.46 -36.24
CA ASP A 191 9.48 -33.69 -37.54
C ASP A 191 10.31 -34.80 -38.22
N GLY A 192 9.63 -35.93 -38.43
CA GLY A 192 10.09 -37.02 -39.28
C GLY A 192 9.30 -37.04 -40.60
#